data_5d7861d9a7b449eab8263d0f7292d0ea
#
_entry.id   5d7861d9a7b449eab8263d0f7292d0ea
#
_cell.length_a   1.000
_cell.length_b   1.000
_cell.length_c   1.000
_cell.angle_alpha   90.00
_cell.angle_beta   90.00
_cell.angle_gamma   90.00
#
_symmetry.space_group_name_H-M   'P 1'
#
loop_
_entity.id
_entity.type
_entity.pdbx_description
1 polymer ?
#
loop_
_entity_poly.entity_id
_entity_poly.type
_entity_poly.pdbx_seq_one_letter_code
_entity_poly.pdbx_strand_id
1 'polypeptide(L)'
;MIWLKQKLLHYLYLIAKNARDVILKMQVKVKMLTRKNIEEEEGKANLLLIRDTFTDKSVIGKLYCNSEFIAHTLELAWRDNEKSVSCIPEGEYACRVRLARESGSRDYVHLLVQDVPSRSYILFHRGNYPSDSRGCILTGTHRAQSSDKILESKVAHAYLMDYILGN
;
A
#
# COMPACT_ATOMS: atom_id res chain seq x y z
N MET A 1 -3.44 -21.12 -15.04
CA MET A 1 -1.98 -21.26 -15.22
C MET A 1 -1.18 -20.08 -14.66
N ILE A 2 -1.63 -18.85 -14.78
CA ILE A 2 -0.96 -17.63 -14.26
C ILE A 2 -0.87 -17.63 -12.72
N TRP A 3 -1.91 -18.07 -12.03
CA TRP A 3 -1.97 -18.10 -10.55
C TRP A 3 -0.96 -19.04 -9.89
N LEU A 4 -0.65 -20.20 -10.52
CA LEU A 4 0.39 -21.13 -10.03
C LEU A 4 1.81 -20.57 -10.21
N LYS A 5 2.08 -19.84 -11.29
CA LYS A 5 3.35 -19.16 -11.52
C LYS A 5 3.62 -18.07 -10.47
N GLN A 6 2.61 -17.33 -10.08
CA GLN A 6 2.73 -16.29 -9.05
C GLN A 6 3.02 -16.87 -7.67
N LYS A 7 2.41 -17.98 -7.29
CA LYS A 7 2.74 -18.69 -6.03
C LYS A 7 4.17 -19.22 -6.01
N LEU A 8 4.65 -19.74 -7.13
CA LEU A 8 6.01 -20.28 -7.22
C LEU A 8 7.07 -19.18 -7.15
N LEU A 9 6.83 -18.05 -7.82
CA LEU A 9 7.69 -16.87 -7.74
C LEU A 9 7.74 -16.30 -6.32
N HIS A 10 6.61 -16.24 -5.64
CA HIS A 10 6.55 -15.82 -4.24
C HIS A 10 7.38 -16.72 -3.32
N TYR A 11 7.33 -18.04 -3.52
CA TYR A 11 8.12 -19.01 -2.74
C TYR A 11 9.62 -18.90 -3.01
N LEU A 12 10.01 -18.70 -4.27
CA LEU A 12 11.41 -18.50 -4.67
C LEU A 12 11.99 -17.18 -4.13
N TYR A 13 11.17 -16.12 -4.07
CA TYR A 13 11.56 -14.85 -3.46
C TYR A 13 11.80 -14.97 -1.96
N LEU A 14 10.98 -15.72 -1.24
CA LEU A 14 11.17 -15.98 0.20
C LEU A 14 12.48 -16.72 0.50
N ILE A 15 12.90 -17.60 -0.41
CA ILE A 15 14.17 -18.35 -0.30
C ILE A 15 15.38 -17.46 -0.61
N ALA A 16 15.29 -16.58 -1.58
CA ALA A 16 16.34 -15.61 -1.92
C ALA A 16 16.56 -14.52 -0.85
N LYS A 17 15.62 -14.36 0.07
CA LYS A 17 15.63 -13.34 1.13
C LYS A 17 16.66 -13.55 2.24
N ASN A 18 17.39 -14.69 2.25
CA ASN A 18 18.52 -14.94 3.15
C ASN A 18 19.84 -14.34 2.65
N ALA A 19 19.88 -13.73 1.49
CA ALA A 19 21.05 -12.98 1.03
C ALA A 19 20.98 -11.55 1.62
N ARG A 20 21.82 -11.31 2.59
CA ARG A 20 22.14 -10.00 3.16
C ARG A 20 22.50 -9.04 2.05
N ASP A 21 22.02 -7.94 1.82
CA ASP A 21 22.53 -6.80 1.02
C ASP A 21 21.63 -6.25 -0.10
N VAL A 22 20.31 -6.29 0.05
CA VAL A 22 19.52 -5.40 -0.79
C VAL A 22 18.79 -4.39 0.10
N ILE A 23 19.56 -3.54 0.79
CA ILE A 23 19.05 -2.26 1.29
C ILE A 23 19.20 -1.25 0.15
N LEU A 24 18.45 -1.45 -0.90
CA LEU A 24 18.21 -0.36 -1.83
C LEU A 24 17.26 0.61 -1.10
N LYS A 25 17.70 1.84 -0.92
CA LYS A 25 16.82 2.97 -0.56
C LYS A 25 15.91 3.24 -1.75
N MET A 26 14.89 2.41 -1.94
CA MET A 26 13.83 2.70 -2.90
C MET A 26 13.00 3.85 -2.34
N GLN A 27 13.12 5.00 -2.95
CA GLN A 27 12.17 6.07 -2.76
C GLN A 27 10.96 5.76 -3.65
N VAL A 28 9.86 5.44 -3.04
CA VAL A 28 8.57 5.27 -3.71
C VAL A 28 7.81 6.57 -3.53
N LYS A 29 7.42 7.20 -4.64
CA LYS A 29 6.64 8.43 -4.65
C LYS A 29 5.18 8.08 -4.89
N VAL A 30 4.29 8.33 -3.93
CA VAL A 30 2.85 8.23 -4.15
C VAL A 30 2.40 9.53 -4.80
N LYS A 31 2.04 9.46 -6.06
CA LYS A 31 1.62 10.59 -6.85
C LYS A 31 0.13 10.47 -7.16
N MET A 32 -0.69 11.34 -6.61
CA MET A 32 -2.05 11.53 -7.07
C MET A 32 -2.02 12.52 -8.24
N LEU A 33 -2.07 12.04 -9.48
CA LEU A 33 -1.81 12.87 -10.65
C LEU A 33 -2.89 12.91 -11.68
N THR A 34 -2.98 14.10 -12.27
CA THR A 34 -3.40 14.36 -13.65
C THR A 34 -2.29 13.95 -14.63
N ARG A 35 -2.68 13.44 -15.75
CA ARG A 35 -2.09 12.69 -16.85
C ARG A 35 -0.74 13.16 -17.50
N LYS A 36 0.08 14.02 -16.94
CA LYS A 36 1.07 14.76 -17.75
C LYS A 36 2.57 14.49 -17.55
N ASN A 37 3.04 13.67 -16.61
CA ASN A 37 4.49 13.46 -16.43
C ASN A 37 4.86 11.98 -16.23
N ILE A 38 4.79 11.20 -17.30
CA ILE A 38 5.13 9.75 -17.27
C ILE A 38 6.56 9.46 -17.79
N GLU A 39 7.30 10.44 -18.23
CA GLU A 39 8.62 10.23 -18.82
C GLU A 39 9.69 10.82 -17.90
N GLU A 40 10.50 9.99 -17.32
CA GLU A 40 11.74 10.20 -16.55
C GLU A 40 11.67 9.76 -15.08
N GLU A 41 11.70 8.43 -14.84
CA GLU A 41 12.34 7.90 -13.62
C GLU A 41 12.51 6.37 -13.75
N GLU A 42 13.54 5.92 -14.45
CA GLU A 42 13.99 4.53 -14.39
C GLU A 42 14.37 4.19 -12.94
N GLY A 43 13.74 3.17 -12.37
CA GLY A 43 14.08 2.62 -11.05
C GLY A 43 13.21 3.10 -9.88
N LYS A 44 12.15 3.89 -10.09
CA LYS A 44 11.22 4.28 -9.04
C LYS A 44 9.83 3.74 -9.29
N ALA A 45 9.24 3.10 -8.29
CA ALA A 45 7.86 2.65 -8.35
C ALA A 45 6.91 3.84 -8.12
N ASN A 46 6.05 4.12 -9.09
CA ASN A 46 5.03 5.17 -9.00
C ASN A 46 3.71 4.54 -8.56
N LEU A 47 3.25 4.87 -7.35
CA LEU A 47 1.98 4.43 -6.83
C LEU A 47 0.89 5.48 -7.07
N LEU A 48 -0.24 5.05 -7.64
CA LEU A 48 -1.44 5.84 -7.80
C LEU A 48 -2.58 5.20 -7.01
N LEU A 49 -3.06 5.87 -5.96
CA LEU A 49 -4.25 5.49 -5.22
C LEU A 49 -5.43 6.33 -5.69
N ILE A 50 -6.45 5.69 -6.25
CA ILE A 50 -7.70 6.32 -6.69
C ILE A 50 -8.79 5.93 -5.70
N ARG A 51 -9.34 6.89 -4.97
CA ARG A 51 -10.50 6.73 -4.11
C ARG A 51 -11.77 6.84 -4.95
N ASP A 52 -12.66 5.88 -4.87
CA ASP A 52 -13.85 5.82 -5.74
C ASP A 52 -15.16 5.53 -4.98
N THR A 53 -15.10 5.11 -3.73
CA THR A 53 -16.28 4.81 -2.92
C THR A 53 -16.12 5.42 -1.53
N PHE A 54 -17.11 6.21 -1.12
CA PHE A 54 -17.10 6.95 0.14
C PHE A 54 -18.33 6.58 0.95
N THR A 55 -18.11 6.20 2.20
CA THR A 55 -19.16 5.90 3.17
C THR A 55 -18.92 6.68 4.47
N ASP A 56 -19.83 6.58 5.41
CA ASP A 56 -19.65 7.17 6.75
C ASP A 56 -18.53 6.51 7.56
N LYS A 57 -18.07 5.31 7.16
CA LYS A 57 -17.10 4.51 7.90
C LYS A 57 -15.77 4.37 7.18
N SER A 58 -15.76 4.42 5.86
CA SER A 58 -14.57 4.15 5.08
C SER A 58 -14.53 4.89 3.75
N VAL A 59 -13.33 4.94 3.19
CA VAL A 59 -13.04 5.26 1.80
C VAL A 59 -12.41 4.04 1.17
N ILE A 60 -13.00 3.56 0.08
CA ILE A 60 -12.48 2.43 -0.69
C ILE A 60 -11.93 2.94 -2.01
N GLY A 61 -10.85 2.35 -2.47
CA GLY A 61 -10.17 2.75 -3.68
C GLY A 61 -9.47 1.60 -4.40
N LYS A 62 -8.65 2.01 -5.35
CA LYS A 62 -7.78 1.14 -6.13
C LYS A 62 -6.36 1.67 -6.10
N LEU A 63 -5.42 0.79 -5.93
CA LEU A 63 -3.99 1.08 -5.97
C LEU A 63 -3.40 0.53 -7.26
N TYR A 64 -2.68 1.38 -7.96
CA TYR A 64 -1.90 1.04 -9.14
C TYR A 64 -0.43 1.31 -8.88
N CYS A 65 0.44 0.51 -9.47
CA CYS A 65 1.87 0.76 -9.51
C CYS A 65 2.32 0.74 -10.97
N ASN A 66 2.99 1.79 -11.45
CA ASN A 66 3.41 1.92 -12.85
C ASN A 66 2.27 1.61 -13.84
N SER A 67 1.06 2.11 -13.53
CA SER A 67 -0.20 1.89 -14.28
C SER A 67 -0.78 0.47 -14.20
N GLU A 68 -0.15 -0.46 -13.52
CA GLU A 68 -0.68 -1.81 -13.28
C GLU A 68 -1.52 -1.83 -12.00
N PHE A 69 -2.69 -2.47 -12.07
CA PHE A 69 -3.56 -2.64 -10.89
C PHE A 69 -2.91 -3.61 -9.89
N ILE A 70 -2.75 -3.16 -8.65
CA ILE A 70 -2.10 -3.92 -7.58
C ILE A 70 -3.10 -4.45 -6.57
N ALA A 71 -3.98 -3.57 -6.06
CA ALA A 71 -4.88 -3.94 -4.97
C ALA A 71 -6.09 -3.00 -4.88
N HIS A 72 -7.15 -3.45 -4.23
CA HIS A 72 -8.12 -2.57 -3.64
C HIS A 72 -7.58 -1.98 -2.34
N THR A 73 -8.00 -0.77 -2.01
CA THR A 73 -7.62 -0.11 -0.75
C THR A 73 -8.83 0.16 0.12
N LEU A 74 -8.60 0.21 1.43
CA LEU A 74 -9.58 0.67 2.39
C LEU A 74 -8.88 1.59 3.40
N GLU A 75 -9.47 2.75 3.61
CA GLU A 75 -9.06 3.75 4.57
C GLU A 75 -10.27 4.12 5.47
N LEU A 76 -10.01 4.81 6.56
CA LEU A 76 -11.10 5.42 7.35
C LEU A 76 -11.82 6.49 6.55
N ALA A 77 -13.06 6.81 6.90
CA ALA A 77 -13.77 7.94 6.31
C ALA A 77 -12.99 9.25 6.54
N TRP A 78 -13.18 10.22 5.63
CA TRP A 78 -12.59 11.54 5.80
C TRP A 78 -13.18 12.27 7.02
N ARG A 79 -12.32 12.75 7.89
CA ARG A 79 -12.64 13.53 9.10
C ARG A 79 -11.59 14.62 9.30
N ASP A 80 -11.45 15.49 8.30
CA ASP A 80 -10.55 16.66 8.33
C ASP A 80 -9.10 16.34 8.76
N ASN A 81 -8.59 15.19 8.30
CA ASN A 81 -7.26 14.69 8.65
C ASN A 81 -7.07 14.44 10.17
N GLU A 82 -8.12 14.29 10.92
CA GLU A 82 -8.03 14.04 12.36
C GLU A 82 -7.27 12.74 12.64
N LYS A 83 -6.35 12.81 13.59
CA LYS A 83 -5.47 11.69 13.94
C LYS A 83 -6.26 10.50 14.46
N SER A 84 -5.95 9.33 13.94
CA SER A 84 -6.51 8.01 14.33
C SER A 84 -7.96 7.76 13.91
N VAL A 85 -8.67 8.71 13.32
CA VAL A 85 -10.08 8.55 12.92
C VAL A 85 -10.36 8.93 11.47
N SER A 86 -9.38 9.53 10.79
CA SER A 86 -9.50 9.96 9.38
C SER A 86 -8.51 9.24 8.48
N CYS A 87 -8.84 9.08 7.19
CA CYS A 87 -7.85 8.88 6.14
C CYS A 87 -6.93 10.11 6.03
N ILE A 88 -5.87 10.00 5.23
CA ILE A 88 -4.96 11.12 4.96
C ILE A 88 -5.54 12.04 3.87
N PRO A 89 -5.11 13.31 3.80
CA PRO A 89 -5.48 14.22 2.72
C PRO A 89 -5.06 13.68 1.35
N GLU A 90 -5.69 14.18 0.31
CA GLU A 90 -5.18 14.02 -1.05
C GLU A 90 -3.87 14.79 -1.20
N GLY A 91 -2.95 14.23 -1.98
CA GLY A 91 -1.64 14.84 -2.20
C GLY A 91 -0.62 13.88 -2.77
N GLU A 92 0.58 14.37 -2.96
CA GLU A 92 1.75 13.58 -3.35
C GLU A 92 2.61 13.34 -2.10
N TYR A 93 2.96 12.08 -1.88
CA TYR A 93 3.71 11.66 -0.71
C TYR A 93 4.88 10.78 -1.12
N ALA A 94 6.04 11.03 -0.56
CA ALA A 94 7.13 10.08 -0.62
C ALA A 94 6.79 8.86 0.22
N CYS A 95 7.16 7.68 -0.30
CA CYS A 95 7.04 6.44 0.46
C CYS A 95 8.40 5.78 0.60
N ARG A 96 8.63 5.10 1.71
CA ARG A 96 9.79 4.23 1.88
C ARG A 96 9.40 2.85 2.37
N VAL A 97 10.17 1.88 1.98
CA VAL A 97 10.08 0.53 2.55
C VAL A 97 10.50 0.60 4.01
N ARG A 98 9.67 0.03 4.88
CA ARG A 98 9.92 -0.11 6.31
C ARG A 98 10.02 -1.58 6.67
N LEU A 99 11.16 -1.98 7.20
CA LEU A 99 11.43 -3.37 7.54
C LEU A 99 10.67 -3.81 8.81
N ALA A 100 10.42 -5.11 8.95
CA ALA A 100 9.76 -5.69 10.11
C ALA A 100 10.46 -5.28 11.43
N ARG A 101 11.79 -5.31 11.46
CA ARG A 101 12.61 -4.92 12.61
C ARG A 101 12.46 -3.47 13.05
N GLU A 102 11.97 -2.60 12.18
CA GLU A 102 11.69 -1.19 12.49
C GLU A 102 10.30 -1.01 13.10
N SER A 103 9.50 -2.08 13.15
CA SER A 103 8.14 -2.08 13.69
C SER A 103 8.14 -2.82 15.03
N GLY A 104 7.69 -2.17 16.09
CA GLY A 104 7.54 -2.85 17.39
C GLY A 104 6.36 -3.84 17.45
N SER A 105 5.48 -3.86 16.43
CA SER A 105 4.23 -4.62 16.48
C SER A 105 3.91 -5.44 15.24
N ARG A 106 4.71 -5.32 14.17
CA ARG A 106 4.48 -6.03 12.90
C ARG A 106 5.72 -6.78 12.48
N ASP A 107 5.56 -8.03 12.12
CA ASP A 107 6.61 -8.98 11.71
C ASP A 107 6.82 -9.06 10.20
N TYR A 108 6.30 -8.09 9.44
CA TYR A 108 6.37 -8.04 7.99
C TYR A 108 6.78 -6.66 7.47
N VAL A 109 7.30 -6.64 6.24
CA VAL A 109 7.70 -5.41 5.54
C VAL A 109 6.46 -4.64 5.08
N HIS A 110 6.51 -3.32 5.15
CA HIS A 110 5.41 -2.44 4.73
C HIS A 110 5.94 -1.11 4.19
N LEU A 111 5.08 -0.33 3.54
CA LEU A 111 5.42 1.01 3.09
C LEU A 111 5.03 2.03 4.16
N LEU A 112 5.93 2.95 4.42
CA LEU A 112 5.69 4.15 5.21
C LEU A 112 5.45 5.32 4.27
N VAL A 113 4.30 5.96 4.37
CA VAL A 113 3.98 7.23 3.72
C VAL A 113 4.59 8.35 4.57
N GLN A 114 5.43 9.18 3.94
CA GLN A 114 6.20 10.22 4.62
C GLN A 114 5.51 11.58 4.48
N ASP A 115 5.83 12.48 5.38
CA ASP A 115 5.48 13.90 5.35
C ASP A 115 3.98 14.20 5.20
N VAL A 116 3.12 13.31 5.70
CA VAL A 116 1.68 13.57 5.78
C VAL A 116 1.46 14.68 6.81
N PRO A 117 0.78 15.79 6.46
CA PRO A 117 0.55 16.90 7.35
C PRO A 117 -0.04 16.48 8.70
N SER A 118 0.58 16.86 9.80
CA SER A 118 0.15 16.57 11.18
C SER A 118 -0.03 15.08 11.52
N ARG A 119 0.54 14.19 10.71
CA ARG A 119 0.42 12.74 10.89
C ARG A 119 1.79 12.06 10.84
N SER A 120 1.91 10.96 11.56
CA SER A 120 3.11 10.12 11.56
C SER A 120 2.73 8.65 11.47
N TYR A 121 3.66 7.84 10.97
CA TYR A 121 3.47 6.39 10.85
C TYR A 121 2.25 5.96 10.03
N ILE A 122 1.95 6.69 8.95
CA ILE A 122 0.96 6.25 7.97
C ILE A 122 1.58 5.13 7.13
N LEU A 123 0.95 3.98 7.12
CA LEU A 123 1.48 2.78 6.51
C LEU A 123 0.49 2.19 5.51
N PHE A 124 1.00 1.53 4.48
CA PHE A 124 0.27 0.48 3.81
C PHE A 124 0.45 -0.80 4.62
N HIS A 125 -0.62 -1.40 5.13
CA HIS A 125 -0.53 -2.59 5.95
C HIS A 125 -1.74 -3.54 5.79
N ARG A 126 -1.64 -4.70 6.42
CA ARG A 126 -2.67 -5.74 6.41
C ARG A 126 -3.84 -5.33 7.31
N GLY A 127 -5.06 -5.64 6.86
CA GLY A 127 -6.31 -5.40 7.55
C GLY A 127 -7.46 -5.49 6.55
N ASN A 128 -8.65 -5.89 6.99
CA ASN A 128 -9.81 -6.09 6.14
C ASN A 128 -10.96 -5.14 6.46
N TYR A 129 -10.95 -4.51 7.63
CA TYR A 129 -12.02 -3.67 8.16
C TYR A 129 -11.50 -2.29 8.56
N PRO A 130 -12.35 -1.26 8.62
CA PRO A 130 -11.98 0.07 9.14
C PRO A 130 -11.36 -0.01 10.54
N SER A 131 -11.84 -0.91 11.39
CA SER A 131 -11.31 -1.13 12.75
C SER A 131 -9.86 -1.61 12.79
N ASP A 132 -9.34 -2.13 11.70
CA ASP A 132 -7.94 -2.59 11.61
C ASP A 132 -6.96 -1.43 11.36
N SER A 133 -7.48 -0.22 11.16
CA SER A 133 -6.69 0.96 10.86
C SER A 133 -6.95 2.11 11.85
N ARG A 134 -5.92 2.92 12.04
CA ARG A 134 -6.00 4.22 12.70
C ARG A 134 -5.57 5.34 11.75
N GLY A 135 -6.10 5.25 10.49
CA GLY A 135 -5.80 6.20 9.43
C GLY A 135 -4.67 5.79 8.49
N CYS A 136 -4.25 4.53 8.54
CA CYS A 136 -3.38 3.88 7.57
C CYS A 136 -4.18 3.38 6.37
N ILE A 137 -3.50 2.94 5.33
CA ILE A 137 -4.06 2.41 4.10
C ILE A 137 -4.00 0.88 4.15
N LEU A 138 -5.14 0.23 4.07
CA LEU A 138 -5.25 -1.22 4.00
C LEU A 138 -5.31 -1.67 2.54
N THR A 139 -4.75 -2.83 2.22
CA THR A 139 -4.76 -3.41 0.88
C THR A 139 -5.48 -4.75 0.85
N GLY A 140 -6.28 -5.03 -0.17
CA GLY A 140 -7.01 -6.27 -0.35
C GLY A 140 -7.08 -6.70 -1.82
N THR A 141 -7.26 -7.99 -2.06
CA THR A 141 -7.40 -8.52 -3.43
C THR A 141 -8.77 -8.21 -4.03
N HIS A 142 -9.79 -8.08 -3.18
CA HIS A 142 -11.19 -7.84 -3.58
C HIS A 142 -11.88 -6.86 -2.64
N ARG A 143 -12.93 -6.20 -3.13
CA ARG A 143 -13.94 -5.52 -2.32
C ARG A 143 -15.03 -6.50 -1.95
N ALA A 144 -15.53 -6.43 -0.73
CA ALA A 144 -16.78 -7.09 -0.41
C ALA A 144 -17.95 -6.24 -0.96
N GLN A 145 -18.95 -6.90 -1.53
CA GLN A 145 -20.16 -6.21 -1.98
C GLN A 145 -20.91 -5.63 -0.77
N SER A 146 -21.38 -4.40 -0.89
CA SER A 146 -22.26 -3.72 0.08
C SER A 146 -21.71 -3.64 1.52
N SER A 147 -20.39 -3.61 1.71
CA SER A 147 -19.80 -3.48 3.05
C SER A 147 -18.49 -2.70 3.03
N ASP A 148 -18.19 -2.02 4.14
CA ASP A 148 -16.91 -1.37 4.41
C ASP A 148 -15.83 -2.41 4.70
N LYS A 149 -15.48 -3.19 3.67
CA LYS A 149 -14.57 -4.32 3.81
C LYS A 149 -13.83 -4.63 2.53
N ILE A 150 -12.55 -4.97 2.68
CA ILE A 150 -11.74 -5.63 1.65
C ILE A 150 -11.38 -7.04 2.09
N LEU A 151 -10.93 -7.88 1.16
CA LEU A 151 -10.67 -9.29 1.41
C LEU A 151 -9.21 -9.63 1.14
N GLU A 152 -8.74 -10.67 1.80
CA GLU A 152 -7.40 -11.27 1.59
C GLU A 152 -6.25 -10.25 1.71
N SER A 153 -6.31 -9.40 2.72
CA SER A 153 -5.32 -8.31 2.90
C SER A 153 -3.88 -8.81 3.01
N LYS A 154 -3.65 -10.00 3.56
CA LYS A 154 -2.31 -10.61 3.64
C LYS A 154 -1.74 -10.89 2.25
N VAL A 155 -2.58 -11.42 1.34
CA VAL A 155 -2.18 -11.75 -0.03
C VAL A 155 -1.91 -10.48 -0.83
N ALA A 156 -2.84 -9.51 -0.78
CA ALA A 156 -2.69 -8.25 -1.49
C ALA A 156 -1.46 -7.46 -1.02
N HIS A 157 -1.23 -7.43 0.29
CA HIS A 157 -0.07 -6.74 0.85
C HIS A 157 1.25 -7.42 0.45
N ALA A 158 1.31 -8.74 0.47
CA ALA A 158 2.49 -9.48 0.01
C ALA A 158 2.76 -9.19 -1.47
N TYR A 159 1.72 -9.21 -2.31
CA TYR A 159 1.84 -8.88 -3.73
C TYR A 159 2.35 -7.45 -3.96
N LEU A 160 1.81 -6.45 -3.25
CA LEU A 160 2.30 -5.08 -3.30
C LEU A 160 3.79 -4.98 -2.96
N MET A 161 4.21 -5.62 -1.89
CA MET A 161 5.61 -5.55 -1.46
C MET A 161 6.54 -6.29 -2.41
N ASP A 162 6.12 -7.44 -2.94
CA ASP A 162 6.89 -8.20 -3.93
C ASP A 162 7.03 -7.40 -5.24
N TYR A 163 5.96 -6.73 -5.67
CA TYR A 163 5.97 -5.88 -6.85
C TYR A 163 6.96 -4.71 -6.71
N ILE A 164 6.95 -4.02 -5.57
CA ILE A 164 7.82 -2.87 -5.30
C ILE A 164 9.29 -3.29 -5.15
N LEU A 165 9.54 -4.43 -4.51
CA LEU A 165 10.90 -4.89 -4.22
C LEU A 165 11.52 -5.66 -5.39
N GLY A 166 10.72 -6.09 -6.34
CA GLY A 166 11.15 -6.85 -7.52
C GLY A 166 11.37 -6.00 -8.78
N ASN A 167 10.98 -4.72 -8.76
CA ASN A 167 11.17 -3.75 -9.84
C ASN A 167 12.37 -2.84 -9.58
#